data_6c9d3f4bb001445d4036d4cb85a3628a
#
_entry.id   6c9d3f4bb001445d4036d4cb85a3628a
#
_cell.length_a   1.000
_cell.length_b   1.000
_cell.length_c   1.000
_cell.angle_alpha   90.00
_cell.angle_beta   90.00
_cell.angle_gamma   90.00
#
_symmetry.space_group_name_H-M   'P 1'
#
loop_
_entity.id
_entity.type
_entity.pdbx_description
1 polymer ?
#
loop_
_entity_poly.entity_id
_entity_poly.type
_entity_poly.pdbx_seq_one_letter_code
_entity_poly.pdbx_strand_id
1 'polypeptide(L)'
;MQHSKLLTSGEGGAVITDNPGLARRLEHLRADGRTLSAQPPGMDEMALVESAEIMGNNHCLSEFHAAILVAQLEVLDEQLAHRRRNAAVLDSFLVSLGFLPQATAPRTTERAYYTYVVRLPQSIVETQGAERFAAALSAEIGLPCKTMYSALNHNRLYKPFSRNRFELGKVFTDAVDPSLYQLPIAQEFSRSCIALPHRMLLADTSAMEHVAAAFEKVARLIDNRRT
;
A
#
# COMPACT_ATOMS: atom_id res chain seq x y z
N MET A 1 5.83 7.58 -2.59
CA MET A 1 7.20 7.17 -2.20
C MET A 1 7.46 7.39 -0.71
N GLN A 2 6.41 7.39 0.07
CA GLN A 2 6.39 7.50 1.53
C GLN A 2 7.16 6.32 2.16
N HIS A 3 7.77 6.51 3.33
CA HIS A 3 8.72 5.57 3.97
C HIS A 3 8.26 4.11 4.13
N SER A 4 6.96 3.83 4.13
CA SER A 4 6.43 2.46 4.25
C SER A 4 6.16 1.77 2.90
N LYS A 5 6.47 2.42 1.77
CA LYS A 5 6.24 1.88 0.43
C LYS A 5 7.40 1.00 -0.03
N LEU A 6 7.15 0.19 -1.06
CA LEU A 6 8.17 -0.67 -1.67
C LEU A 6 9.31 0.15 -2.29
N LEU A 7 8.95 1.20 -3.01
CA LEU A 7 9.86 2.20 -3.53
C LEU A 7 9.72 3.45 -2.69
N THR A 8 10.74 3.79 -1.93
CA THR A 8 10.69 4.85 -0.92
C THR A 8 11.85 5.82 -1.02
N SER A 9 11.58 7.10 -0.75
CA SER A 9 12.58 8.14 -0.53
C SER A 9 12.20 9.09 0.62
N GLY A 10 11.30 8.65 1.50
CA GLY A 10 10.71 9.45 2.56
C GLY A 10 9.32 9.93 2.18
N GLU A 11 9.20 10.80 1.21
CA GLU A 11 7.95 11.24 0.60
C GLU A 11 8.13 11.41 -0.91
N GLY A 12 7.03 11.59 -1.65
CA GLY A 12 7.03 11.81 -3.09
C GLY A 12 6.01 10.96 -3.84
N GLY A 13 5.91 11.22 -5.12
CA GLY A 13 5.03 10.53 -6.05
C GLY A 13 5.59 10.57 -7.47
N ALA A 14 5.03 9.77 -8.35
CA ALA A 14 5.33 9.80 -9.77
C ALA A 14 4.05 9.60 -10.57
N VAL A 15 3.96 10.25 -11.71
CA VAL A 15 2.98 9.99 -12.75
C VAL A 15 3.73 9.51 -13.98
N ILE A 16 3.31 8.38 -14.53
CA ILE A 16 3.88 7.79 -15.74
C ILE A 16 2.82 7.78 -16.84
N THR A 17 3.22 8.10 -18.08
CA THR A 17 2.32 8.13 -19.22
C THR A 17 3.09 8.00 -20.53
N ASP A 18 2.51 7.31 -21.52
CA ASP A 18 3.00 7.24 -22.89
C ASP A 18 2.39 8.33 -23.78
N ASN A 19 1.47 9.14 -23.26
CA ASN A 19 0.87 10.26 -23.98
C ASN A 19 1.76 11.52 -23.87
N PRO A 20 2.40 11.97 -24.97
CA PRO A 20 3.34 13.10 -24.94
C PRO A 20 2.66 14.43 -24.56
N GLY A 21 1.40 14.63 -24.95
CA GLY A 21 0.65 15.84 -24.59
C GLY A 21 0.34 15.88 -23.08
N LEU A 22 0.03 14.73 -22.49
CA LEU A 22 -0.17 14.62 -21.04
C LEU A 22 1.17 14.80 -20.30
N ALA A 23 2.26 14.19 -20.78
CA ALA A 23 3.58 14.34 -20.18
C ALA A 23 3.98 15.82 -20.09
N ARG A 24 3.89 16.55 -21.21
CA ARG A 24 4.19 17.99 -21.24
C ARG A 24 3.33 18.80 -20.27
N ARG A 25 2.02 18.50 -20.21
CA ARG A 25 1.12 19.18 -19.28
C ARG A 25 1.47 18.90 -17.81
N LEU A 26 1.91 17.69 -17.49
CA LEU A 26 2.34 17.31 -16.16
C LEU A 26 3.63 18.00 -15.74
N GLU A 27 4.58 18.21 -16.67
CA GLU A 27 5.79 19.00 -16.41
C GLU A 27 5.45 20.42 -15.98
N HIS A 28 4.57 21.10 -16.71
CA HIS A 28 4.12 22.44 -16.36
C HIS A 28 3.37 22.48 -15.03
N LEU A 29 2.44 21.56 -14.81
CA LEU A 29 1.67 21.48 -13.56
C LEU A 29 2.57 21.25 -12.34
N ARG A 30 3.66 20.48 -12.50
CA ARG A 30 4.60 20.16 -11.43
C ARG A 30 5.46 21.35 -11.00
N ALA A 31 5.81 22.25 -11.91
CA ALA A 31 6.87 23.23 -11.76
C ALA A 31 6.39 24.68 -11.98
N ASP A 32 5.26 25.06 -11.37
CA ASP A 32 4.71 26.43 -11.41
C ASP A 32 4.41 26.94 -12.83
N GLY A 33 4.10 26.08 -13.79
CA GLY A 33 3.92 26.44 -15.20
C GLY A 33 5.23 26.57 -15.99
N ARG A 34 6.33 26.06 -15.44
CA ARG A 34 7.65 26.03 -16.09
C ARG A 34 7.92 24.68 -16.75
N THR A 35 8.87 24.64 -17.64
CA THR A 35 9.38 23.42 -18.27
C THR A 35 10.90 23.35 -18.15
N LEU A 36 11.47 22.18 -18.40
CA LEU A 36 12.92 22.03 -18.40
C LEU A 36 13.53 22.80 -19.59
N SER A 37 14.64 23.49 -19.34
CA SER A 37 15.44 24.09 -20.39
C SER A 37 15.96 23.04 -21.37
N ALA A 38 15.93 23.32 -22.66
CA ALA A 38 16.52 22.46 -23.67
C ALA A 38 18.07 22.40 -23.59
N GLN A 39 18.69 23.34 -22.88
CA GLN A 39 20.14 23.40 -22.66
C GLN A 39 20.45 23.14 -21.18
N PRO A 40 21.56 22.48 -20.86
CA PRO A 40 22.01 22.35 -19.48
C PRO A 40 22.18 23.73 -18.85
N PRO A 41 21.70 23.95 -17.62
CA PRO A 41 21.89 25.23 -16.95
C PRO A 41 23.37 25.47 -16.66
N GLY A 42 23.79 26.74 -16.75
CA GLY A 42 25.09 27.18 -16.26
C GLY A 42 25.17 27.09 -14.72
N MET A 43 26.36 27.40 -14.20
CA MET A 43 26.53 27.49 -12.75
C MET A 43 25.63 28.65 -12.25
N ASP A 44 24.83 28.38 -11.22
CA ASP A 44 23.83 29.30 -10.63
C ASP A 44 22.60 29.60 -11.51
N GLU A 45 22.41 28.91 -12.62
CA GLU A 45 21.21 29.04 -13.45
C GLU A 45 20.16 27.95 -13.10
N MET A 46 18.88 28.34 -13.20
CA MET A 46 17.79 27.37 -13.02
C MET A 46 17.58 26.53 -14.28
N ALA A 47 17.44 25.25 -14.12
CA ALA A 47 17.07 24.33 -15.21
C ALA A 47 15.64 24.54 -15.74
N LEU A 48 14.81 25.33 -15.05
CA LEU A 48 13.40 25.54 -15.38
C LEU A 48 13.24 26.93 -16.05
N VAL A 49 12.55 26.95 -17.19
CA VAL A 49 12.19 28.16 -17.95
C VAL A 49 10.68 28.35 -17.98
N GLU A 50 10.22 29.58 -18.03
CA GLU A 50 8.79 29.91 -18.11
C GLU A 50 8.21 29.46 -19.46
N SER A 51 7.08 28.74 -19.41
CA SER A 51 6.38 28.33 -20.64
C SER A 51 5.10 29.13 -20.90
N ALA A 52 4.51 29.74 -19.87
CA ALA A 52 3.28 30.54 -19.92
C ALA A 52 2.04 29.80 -20.50
N GLU A 53 2.06 28.45 -20.58
CA GLU A 53 0.95 27.70 -21.15
C GLU A 53 -0.17 27.43 -20.12
N ILE A 54 0.18 27.08 -18.89
CA ILE A 54 -0.78 26.81 -17.81
C ILE A 54 -0.21 27.26 -16.46
N MET A 55 -1.10 27.56 -15.54
CA MET A 55 -0.74 27.79 -14.14
C MET A 55 -0.55 26.44 -13.44
N GLY A 56 0.61 26.22 -12.84
CA GLY A 56 0.96 25.03 -12.09
C GLY A 56 1.10 25.26 -10.59
N ASN A 57 1.62 24.27 -9.91
CA ASN A 57 1.98 24.31 -8.50
C ASN A 57 3.43 23.82 -8.34
N ASN A 58 4.04 24.10 -7.19
CA ASN A 58 5.35 23.54 -6.89
C ASN A 58 5.19 22.13 -6.30
N HIS A 59 5.34 21.12 -7.14
CA HIS A 59 5.38 19.71 -6.78
C HIS A 59 6.74 19.07 -7.11
N CYS A 60 7.78 19.88 -7.21
CA CYS A 60 9.12 19.40 -7.51
C CYS A 60 9.65 18.51 -6.38
N LEU A 61 10.16 17.34 -6.75
CA LEU A 61 10.87 16.46 -5.82
C LEU A 61 12.26 17.05 -5.57
N SER A 62 12.77 16.99 -4.33
CA SER A 62 14.12 17.40 -4.04
C SER A 62 15.15 16.43 -4.63
N GLU A 63 16.32 16.93 -4.99
CA GLU A 63 17.43 16.14 -5.55
C GLU A 63 17.89 15.02 -4.59
N PHE A 64 17.82 15.25 -3.27
CA PHE A 64 18.12 14.21 -2.27
C PHE A 64 17.15 13.04 -2.35
N HIS A 65 15.86 13.32 -2.47
CA HIS A 65 14.85 12.27 -2.63
C HIS A 65 14.99 11.58 -4.00
N ALA A 66 15.32 12.31 -5.04
CA ALA A 66 15.55 11.76 -6.38
C ALA A 66 16.76 10.81 -6.39
N ALA A 67 17.87 11.20 -5.76
CA ALA A 67 19.06 10.37 -5.66
C ALA A 67 18.78 9.05 -4.90
N ILE A 68 18.02 9.12 -3.79
CA ILE A 68 17.59 7.90 -3.06
C ILE A 68 16.73 7.01 -3.96
N LEU A 69 15.82 7.59 -4.76
CA LEU A 69 14.97 6.81 -5.66
C LEU A 69 15.76 6.12 -6.77
N VAL A 70 16.78 6.76 -7.32
CA VAL A 70 17.68 6.13 -8.30
C VAL A 70 18.31 4.87 -7.71
N ALA A 71 18.92 4.97 -6.53
CA ALA A 71 19.52 3.82 -5.83
C ALA A 71 18.49 2.74 -5.48
N GLN A 72 17.26 3.11 -5.11
CA GLN A 72 16.18 2.14 -4.84
C GLN A 72 15.71 1.42 -6.12
N LEU A 73 15.69 2.10 -7.26
CA LEU A 73 15.31 1.50 -8.54
C LEU A 73 16.32 0.46 -9.02
N GLU A 74 17.62 0.64 -8.75
CA GLU A 74 18.67 -0.30 -9.12
C GLU A 74 18.48 -1.70 -8.51
N VAL A 75 17.87 -1.79 -7.31
CA VAL A 75 17.66 -3.06 -6.60
C VAL A 75 16.20 -3.51 -6.60
N LEU A 76 15.29 -2.76 -7.18
CA LEU A 76 13.85 -2.99 -7.08
C LEU A 76 13.42 -4.33 -7.68
N ASP A 77 13.90 -4.66 -8.88
CA ASP A 77 13.48 -5.87 -9.59
C ASP A 77 13.93 -7.14 -8.87
N GLU A 78 15.16 -7.15 -8.34
CA GLU A 78 15.67 -8.25 -7.52
C GLU A 78 14.82 -8.42 -6.25
N GLN A 79 14.53 -7.33 -5.55
CA GLN A 79 13.70 -7.34 -4.36
C GLN A 79 12.27 -7.79 -4.63
N LEU A 80 11.68 -7.41 -5.77
CA LEU A 80 10.36 -7.86 -6.18
C LEU A 80 10.35 -9.36 -6.48
N ALA A 81 11.35 -9.85 -7.18
CA ALA A 81 11.51 -11.29 -7.45
C ALA A 81 11.68 -12.08 -6.16
N HIS A 82 12.47 -11.58 -5.20
CA HIS A 82 12.66 -12.20 -3.89
C HIS A 82 11.33 -12.26 -3.10
N ARG A 83 10.59 -11.16 -3.02
CA ARG A 83 9.27 -11.14 -2.36
C ARG A 83 8.30 -12.14 -2.97
N ARG A 84 8.28 -12.26 -4.30
CA ARG A 84 7.39 -13.22 -5.00
C ARG A 84 7.75 -14.67 -4.67
N ARG A 85 9.05 -15.03 -4.64
CA ARG A 85 9.49 -16.37 -4.24
C ARG A 85 9.07 -16.70 -2.81
N ASN A 86 9.35 -15.82 -1.87
CA ASN A 86 9.01 -16.03 -0.46
C ASN A 86 7.50 -16.05 -0.22
N ALA A 87 6.75 -15.20 -0.92
CA ALA A 87 5.29 -15.24 -0.86
C ALA A 87 4.73 -16.57 -1.35
N ALA A 88 5.24 -17.12 -2.45
CA ALA A 88 4.79 -18.42 -2.97
C ALA A 88 5.08 -19.57 -1.99
N VAL A 89 6.23 -19.55 -1.34
CA VAL A 89 6.58 -20.54 -0.29
C VAL A 89 5.59 -20.42 0.88
N LEU A 90 5.39 -19.21 1.39
CA LEU A 90 4.49 -18.97 2.51
C LEU A 90 3.02 -19.28 2.16
N ASP A 91 2.57 -18.95 0.94
CA ASP A 91 1.22 -19.28 0.44
C ASP A 91 0.97 -20.79 0.53
N SER A 92 1.93 -21.61 0.12
CA SER A 92 1.81 -23.07 0.14
C SER A 92 1.62 -23.62 1.56
N PHE A 93 2.39 -23.12 2.52
CA PHE A 93 2.25 -23.51 3.92
C PHE A 93 0.91 -23.05 4.51
N LEU A 94 0.53 -21.79 4.26
CA LEU A 94 -0.69 -21.22 4.84
C LEU A 94 -1.96 -21.89 4.30
N VAL A 95 -1.98 -22.24 3.01
CA VAL A 95 -3.10 -22.99 2.41
C VAL A 95 -3.24 -24.35 3.07
N SER A 96 -2.16 -25.08 3.33
CA SER A 96 -2.20 -26.37 4.02
C SER A 96 -2.73 -26.29 5.46
N LEU A 97 -2.61 -25.13 6.09
CA LEU A 97 -3.13 -24.82 7.43
C LEU A 97 -4.57 -24.25 7.42
N GLY A 98 -5.20 -24.13 6.25
CA GLY A 98 -6.56 -23.62 6.10
C GLY A 98 -6.67 -22.08 6.06
N PHE A 99 -5.56 -21.36 6.01
CA PHE A 99 -5.55 -19.92 5.76
C PHE A 99 -5.63 -19.62 4.25
N LEU A 100 -6.18 -18.46 3.89
CA LEU A 100 -6.30 -18.07 2.49
C LEU A 100 -5.46 -16.82 2.21
N PRO A 101 -4.28 -16.98 1.60
CA PRO A 101 -3.52 -15.84 1.10
C PRO A 101 -4.29 -15.07 0.03
N GLN A 102 -3.92 -13.83 -0.17
CA GLN A 102 -4.56 -12.95 -1.15
C GLN A 102 -4.50 -13.53 -2.57
N ALA A 103 -5.65 -13.72 -3.19
CA ALA A 103 -5.76 -14.18 -4.58
C ALA A 103 -5.16 -13.17 -5.57
N THR A 104 -4.65 -13.70 -6.68
CA THR A 104 -4.14 -12.91 -7.80
C THR A 104 -5.21 -12.82 -8.89
N ALA A 105 -5.54 -11.62 -9.35
CA ALA A 105 -6.50 -11.44 -10.44
C ALA A 105 -5.94 -12.01 -11.76
N PRO A 106 -6.78 -12.59 -12.66
CA PRO A 106 -6.32 -13.27 -13.87
C PRO A 106 -5.47 -12.41 -14.83
N ARG A 107 -5.63 -11.09 -14.77
CA ARG A 107 -4.87 -10.14 -15.63
C ARG A 107 -3.64 -9.55 -14.93
N THR A 108 -3.30 -10.00 -13.73
CA THR A 108 -2.11 -9.54 -13.02
C THR A 108 -0.90 -10.25 -13.58
N THR A 109 0.03 -9.52 -14.16
CA THR A 109 1.29 -10.04 -14.66
C THR A 109 2.24 -10.37 -13.52
N GLU A 110 2.39 -9.44 -12.57
CA GLU A 110 3.24 -9.56 -11.40
C GLU A 110 2.65 -8.86 -10.17
N ARG A 111 2.91 -9.42 -8.99
CA ARG A 111 2.49 -8.82 -7.71
C ARG A 111 3.67 -8.13 -7.04
N ALA A 112 3.43 -6.91 -6.55
CA ALA A 112 4.43 -6.13 -5.84
C ALA A 112 4.45 -6.35 -4.32
N TYR A 113 3.39 -6.91 -3.73
CA TYR A 113 3.26 -7.18 -2.29
C TYR A 113 3.56 -5.97 -1.39
N TYR A 114 2.82 -4.86 -1.56
CA TYR A 114 2.89 -3.74 -0.62
C TYR A 114 2.57 -4.17 0.83
N THR A 115 1.64 -5.09 0.99
CA THR A 115 1.40 -5.86 2.20
C THR A 115 1.13 -7.31 1.80
N TYR A 116 1.49 -8.23 2.67
CA TYR A 116 1.09 -9.63 2.53
C TYR A 116 -0.18 -9.83 3.33
N VAL A 117 -1.28 -10.15 2.65
CA VAL A 117 -2.61 -10.25 3.25
C VAL A 117 -3.05 -11.69 3.33
N VAL A 118 -3.58 -12.08 4.49
CA VAL A 118 -4.08 -13.43 4.75
C VAL A 118 -5.49 -13.33 5.32
N ARG A 119 -6.43 -14.05 4.73
CA ARG A 119 -7.76 -14.27 5.31
C ARG A 119 -7.68 -15.42 6.30
N LEU A 120 -8.18 -15.19 7.50
CA LEU A 120 -8.24 -16.16 8.56
C LEU A 120 -9.37 -17.17 8.34
N PRO A 121 -9.22 -18.43 8.79
CA PRO A 121 -10.31 -19.37 8.88
C PRO A 121 -11.49 -18.80 9.69
N GLN A 122 -12.71 -19.11 9.27
CA GLN A 122 -13.92 -18.59 9.91
C GLN A 122 -13.98 -18.95 11.40
N SER A 123 -13.51 -20.13 11.78
CA SER A 123 -13.44 -20.57 13.19
C SER A 123 -12.60 -19.62 14.06
N ILE A 124 -11.49 -19.09 13.53
CA ILE A 124 -10.64 -18.13 14.23
C ILE A 124 -11.34 -16.77 14.34
N VAL A 125 -11.98 -16.32 13.25
CA VAL A 125 -12.69 -15.03 13.22
C VAL A 125 -13.82 -15.01 14.25
N GLU A 126 -14.60 -16.09 14.36
CA GLU A 126 -15.75 -16.20 15.28
C GLU A 126 -15.34 -16.35 16.75
N THR A 127 -14.20 -16.95 17.02
CA THR A 127 -13.78 -17.26 18.41
C THR A 127 -12.97 -16.14 19.04
N GLN A 128 -12.09 -15.48 18.30
CA GLN A 128 -11.17 -14.50 18.84
C GLN A 128 -11.11 -13.18 18.08
N GLY A 129 -11.51 -13.20 16.81
CA GLY A 129 -11.39 -12.07 15.93
C GLY A 129 -9.96 -11.86 15.39
N ALA A 130 -9.89 -11.20 14.25
CA ALA A 130 -8.62 -10.96 13.56
C ALA A 130 -7.63 -10.12 14.38
N GLU A 131 -8.12 -9.23 15.25
CA GLU A 131 -7.27 -8.34 16.05
C GLU A 131 -6.42 -9.11 17.06
N ARG A 132 -7.04 -10.05 17.81
CA ARG A 132 -6.31 -10.89 18.78
C ARG A 132 -5.35 -11.84 18.10
N PHE A 133 -5.75 -12.42 16.96
CA PHE A 133 -4.87 -13.28 16.17
C PHE A 133 -3.65 -12.48 15.67
N ALA A 134 -3.86 -11.28 15.10
CA ALA A 134 -2.78 -10.43 14.64
C ALA A 134 -1.84 -10.02 15.79
N ALA A 135 -2.36 -9.70 16.97
CA ALA A 135 -1.55 -9.35 18.13
C ALA A 135 -0.69 -10.55 18.61
N ALA A 136 -1.27 -11.74 18.70
CA ALA A 136 -0.54 -12.96 19.08
C ALA A 136 0.55 -13.31 18.04
N LEU A 137 0.20 -13.24 16.75
CA LEU A 137 1.16 -13.48 15.67
C LEU A 137 2.28 -12.45 15.68
N SER A 138 1.97 -11.16 15.92
CA SER A 138 2.98 -10.11 16.05
C SER A 138 3.99 -10.41 17.16
N ALA A 139 3.52 -10.89 18.31
CA ALA A 139 4.38 -11.27 19.43
C ALA A 139 5.27 -12.48 19.10
N GLU A 140 4.74 -13.44 18.36
CA GLU A 140 5.46 -14.66 17.99
C GLU A 140 6.56 -14.41 16.95
N ILE A 141 6.28 -13.61 15.91
CA ILE A 141 7.25 -13.36 14.82
C ILE A 141 8.10 -12.11 15.02
N GLY A 142 7.82 -11.29 16.04
CA GLY A 142 8.55 -10.05 16.28
C GLY A 142 8.33 -8.94 15.23
N LEU A 143 7.28 -9.05 14.41
CA LEU A 143 6.93 -8.07 13.37
C LEU A 143 5.49 -7.59 13.54
N PRO A 144 5.18 -6.33 13.20
CA PRO A 144 3.82 -5.81 13.34
C PRO A 144 2.85 -6.46 12.34
N CYS A 145 1.95 -7.31 12.84
CA CYS A 145 0.78 -7.77 12.12
C CYS A 145 -0.42 -6.91 12.51
N LYS A 146 -1.26 -6.58 11.56
CA LYS A 146 -2.41 -5.69 11.79
C LYS A 146 -3.65 -6.25 11.11
N THR A 147 -4.81 -5.90 11.59
CA THR A 147 -6.06 -6.06 10.83
C THR A 147 -6.06 -5.13 9.61
N MET A 148 -6.88 -5.45 8.64
CA MET A 148 -7.08 -4.58 7.49
C MET A 148 -7.78 -3.27 7.88
N TYR A 149 -7.65 -2.27 7.02
CA TYR A 149 -8.35 -0.99 7.20
C TYR A 149 -9.86 -1.22 7.26
N SER A 150 -10.56 -0.44 8.10
CA SER A 150 -12.01 -0.40 8.11
C SER A 150 -12.55 0.01 6.73
N ALA A 151 -13.76 -0.45 6.39
CA ALA A 151 -14.44 0.00 5.19
C ALA A 151 -14.51 1.54 5.17
N LEU A 152 -14.32 2.15 4.01
CA LEU A 152 -14.12 3.60 3.88
C LEU A 152 -15.29 4.41 4.45
N ASN A 153 -16.52 3.93 4.28
CA ASN A 153 -17.73 4.55 4.86
C ASN A 153 -17.76 4.52 6.40
N HIS A 154 -16.99 3.65 7.04
CA HIS A 154 -16.81 3.58 8.50
C HIS A 154 -15.51 4.25 8.97
N ASN A 155 -14.70 4.77 8.05
CA ASN A 155 -13.45 5.43 8.41
C ASN A 155 -13.73 6.80 9.02
N ARG A 156 -13.32 6.98 10.29
CA ARG A 156 -13.54 8.23 11.03
C ARG A 156 -12.86 9.46 10.42
N LEU A 157 -11.86 9.26 9.57
CA LEU A 157 -11.15 10.31 8.83
C LEU A 157 -11.87 10.69 7.53
N TYR A 158 -12.79 9.87 7.03
CA TYR A 158 -13.55 10.17 5.84
C TYR A 158 -14.73 11.10 6.18
N LYS A 159 -14.46 12.39 6.08
CA LYS A 159 -15.43 13.47 6.37
C LYS A 159 -15.51 14.42 5.18
N PRO A 160 -16.21 14.04 4.09
CA PRO A 160 -16.25 14.84 2.86
C PRO A 160 -16.85 16.23 3.07
N PHE A 161 -17.70 16.40 4.08
CA PHE A 161 -18.36 17.69 4.40
C PHE A 161 -17.52 18.62 5.29
N SER A 162 -16.35 18.21 5.76
CA SER A 162 -15.55 19.01 6.69
C SER A 162 -14.77 20.15 6.02
N ARG A 163 -14.76 20.23 4.68
CA ARG A 163 -14.10 21.28 3.91
C ARG A 163 -15.10 22.35 3.50
N ASN A 164 -15.10 23.48 4.19
CA ASN A 164 -15.99 24.60 3.92
C ASN A 164 -15.50 25.55 2.82
N ARG A 165 -14.53 25.12 1.99
CA ARG A 165 -13.97 25.98 0.94
C ARG A 165 -14.97 26.33 -0.16
N PHE A 166 -15.96 25.46 -0.36
CA PHE A 166 -17.05 25.64 -1.32
C PHE A 166 -18.37 25.24 -0.68
N GLU A 167 -19.43 26.00 -0.96
CA GLU A 167 -20.78 25.55 -0.66
C GLU A 167 -21.15 24.41 -1.61
N LEU A 168 -21.34 23.23 -1.06
CA LEU A 168 -21.73 22.05 -1.80
C LEU A 168 -23.27 21.98 -1.83
N GLY A 169 -23.86 21.90 -3.02
CA GLY A 169 -25.29 21.71 -3.16
C GLY A 169 -25.76 20.41 -2.51
N LYS A 170 -27.02 20.38 -2.05
CA LYS A 170 -27.60 19.22 -1.34
C LYS A 170 -27.45 17.90 -2.10
N VAL A 171 -27.65 17.91 -3.42
CA VAL A 171 -27.52 16.71 -4.26
C VAL A 171 -26.10 16.10 -4.16
N PHE A 172 -25.07 16.94 -4.13
CA PHE A 172 -23.70 16.47 -3.99
C PHE A 172 -23.43 15.96 -2.56
N THR A 173 -23.89 16.67 -1.54
CA THR A 173 -23.70 16.25 -0.15
C THR A 173 -24.39 14.92 0.14
N ASP A 174 -25.59 14.72 -0.37
CA ASP A 174 -26.31 13.46 -0.25
C ASP A 174 -25.57 12.32 -1.00
N ALA A 175 -25.03 12.60 -2.18
CA ALA A 175 -24.29 11.60 -2.97
C ALA A 175 -22.97 11.13 -2.34
N VAL A 176 -22.34 11.95 -1.48
CA VAL A 176 -21.07 11.59 -0.82
C VAL A 176 -21.23 11.24 0.67
N ASP A 177 -22.46 11.17 1.17
CA ASP A 177 -22.73 10.80 2.56
C ASP A 177 -22.38 9.32 2.80
N PRO A 178 -21.36 9.02 3.60
CA PRO A 178 -20.93 7.63 3.84
C PRO A 178 -21.98 6.77 4.53
N SER A 179 -22.94 7.37 5.24
CA SER A 179 -23.99 6.65 5.95
C SER A 179 -25.02 5.98 5.01
N LEU A 180 -25.12 6.46 3.77
CA LEU A 180 -26.05 5.93 2.76
C LEU A 180 -25.50 4.68 2.07
N TYR A 181 -24.25 4.32 2.26
CA TYR A 181 -23.60 3.21 1.55
C TYR A 181 -23.36 2.02 2.48
N GLN A 182 -23.76 0.84 1.98
CA GLN A 182 -23.43 -0.44 2.60
C GLN A 182 -22.31 -1.13 1.82
N LEU A 183 -21.22 -1.48 2.49
CA LEU A 183 -20.05 -2.13 1.91
C LEU A 183 -19.76 -3.46 2.60
N PRO A 184 -20.67 -4.47 2.49
CA PRO A 184 -20.58 -5.70 3.28
C PRO A 184 -19.31 -6.49 2.99
N ILE A 185 -18.84 -6.55 1.75
CA ILE A 185 -17.60 -7.25 1.37
C ILE A 185 -16.38 -6.56 2.01
N ALA A 186 -16.31 -5.21 1.97
CA ALA A 186 -15.20 -4.48 2.58
C ALA A 186 -15.20 -4.62 4.11
N GLN A 187 -16.38 -4.65 4.74
CA GLN A 187 -16.54 -4.87 6.17
C GLN A 187 -16.10 -6.29 6.57
N GLU A 188 -16.53 -7.29 5.81
CA GLU A 188 -16.12 -8.69 6.04
C GLU A 188 -14.61 -8.86 5.87
N PHE A 189 -14.04 -8.28 4.80
CA PHE A 189 -12.60 -8.28 4.58
C PHE A 189 -11.82 -7.66 5.75
N SER A 190 -12.29 -6.54 6.26
CA SER A 190 -11.66 -5.85 7.39
C SER A 190 -11.71 -6.68 8.69
N ARG A 191 -12.75 -7.51 8.89
CA ARG A 191 -12.91 -8.34 10.08
C ARG A 191 -12.21 -9.69 10.00
N SER A 192 -12.00 -10.21 8.78
CA SER A 192 -11.50 -11.58 8.57
C SER A 192 -10.06 -11.64 8.07
N CYS A 193 -9.45 -10.51 7.71
CA CYS A 193 -8.11 -10.50 7.14
C CYS A 193 -7.10 -9.78 8.05
N ILE A 194 -5.86 -10.27 8.00
CA ILE A 194 -4.70 -9.63 8.60
C ILE A 194 -3.67 -9.26 7.54
N ALA A 195 -2.84 -8.27 7.83
CA ALA A 195 -1.78 -7.77 6.97
C ALA A 195 -0.42 -7.87 7.67
N LEU A 196 0.56 -8.45 6.98
CA LEU A 196 1.94 -8.52 7.38
C LEU A 196 2.78 -7.55 6.54
N PRO A 197 3.85 -6.97 7.08
CA PRO A 197 4.67 -6.00 6.37
C PRO A 197 5.47 -6.65 5.24
N HIS A 198 5.55 -5.99 4.09
CA HIS A 198 6.27 -6.49 2.91
C HIS A 198 7.76 -6.80 3.15
N ARG A 199 8.38 -6.13 4.13
CA ARG A 199 9.78 -6.35 4.48
C ARG A 199 10.05 -7.77 5.00
N MET A 200 9.04 -8.43 5.57
CA MET A 200 9.12 -9.83 5.98
C MET A 200 9.51 -10.73 4.80
N LEU A 201 8.97 -10.44 3.62
CA LEU A 201 9.25 -11.20 2.41
C LEU A 201 10.64 -10.95 1.82
N LEU A 202 11.47 -10.09 2.42
CA LEU A 202 12.88 -9.91 2.06
C LEU A 202 13.84 -10.69 2.97
N ALA A 203 13.33 -11.40 3.97
CA ALA A 203 14.14 -12.30 4.78
C ALA A 203 14.57 -13.53 3.97
N ASP A 204 15.49 -14.32 4.54
CA ASP A 204 15.86 -15.60 3.95
C ASP A 204 14.64 -16.52 3.79
N THR A 205 14.64 -17.38 2.76
CA THR A 205 13.48 -18.24 2.48
C THR A 205 13.13 -19.18 3.64
N SER A 206 14.11 -19.64 4.42
CA SER A 206 13.88 -20.41 5.65
C SER A 206 13.06 -19.66 6.71
N ALA A 207 13.11 -18.34 6.72
CA ALA A 207 12.27 -17.54 7.61
C ALA A 207 10.77 -17.69 7.31
N MET A 208 10.39 -18.05 6.09
CA MET A 208 8.98 -18.30 5.73
C MET A 208 8.42 -19.54 6.44
N GLU A 209 9.25 -20.55 6.69
CA GLU A 209 8.89 -21.72 7.49
C GLU A 209 8.61 -21.33 8.97
N HIS A 210 9.45 -20.46 9.53
CA HIS A 210 9.22 -19.94 10.88
C HIS A 210 7.94 -19.10 10.98
N VAL A 211 7.65 -18.29 9.96
CA VAL A 211 6.39 -17.53 9.91
C VAL A 211 5.21 -18.49 9.82
N ALA A 212 5.27 -19.53 8.98
CA ALA A 212 4.22 -20.53 8.87
C ALA A 212 4.00 -21.30 10.18
N ALA A 213 5.10 -21.71 10.84
CA ALA A 213 5.03 -22.36 12.16
C ALA A 213 4.40 -21.46 13.24
N ALA A 214 4.66 -20.15 13.17
CA ALA A 214 4.01 -19.17 14.05
C ALA A 214 2.50 -19.11 13.82
N PHE A 215 2.04 -19.11 12.57
CA PHE A 215 0.61 -19.18 12.24
C PHE A 215 -0.03 -20.45 12.81
N GLU A 216 0.61 -21.61 12.63
CA GLU A 216 0.12 -22.89 13.16
C GLU A 216 0.05 -22.88 14.68
N LYS A 217 1.11 -22.42 15.35
CA LYS A 217 1.17 -22.33 16.82
C LYS A 217 0.06 -21.43 17.37
N VAL A 218 -0.11 -20.24 16.79
CA VAL A 218 -1.14 -19.28 17.23
C VAL A 218 -2.54 -19.87 16.99
N ALA A 219 -2.79 -20.54 15.86
CA ALA A 219 -4.06 -21.19 15.59
C ALA A 219 -4.37 -22.30 16.60
N ARG A 220 -3.41 -23.19 16.92
CA ARG A 220 -3.58 -24.25 17.92
C ARG A 220 -3.84 -23.73 19.33
N LEU A 221 -3.18 -22.67 19.76
CA LEU A 221 -3.40 -22.07 21.08
C LEU A 221 -4.82 -21.50 21.23
N ILE A 222 -5.43 -21.17 20.11
CA ILE A 222 -6.81 -20.69 20.04
C ILE A 222 -7.79 -21.86 20.19
N ASP A 223 -7.55 -22.99 19.53
CA ASP A 223 -8.43 -24.17 19.62
C ASP A 223 -8.38 -24.84 21.00
N ASN A 224 -7.21 -24.91 21.64
CA ASN A 224 -7.05 -25.53 22.98
C ASN A 224 -7.71 -24.76 24.15
N ARG A 225 -8.18 -23.53 23.92
CA ARG A 225 -8.99 -22.81 24.93
C ARG A 225 -10.50 -23.12 24.85
N ARG A 226 -10.90 -24.04 23.96
CA ARG A 226 -12.28 -24.56 23.85
C ARG A 226 -12.54 -25.78 24.70
N THR A 227 -11.51 -26.42 25.20
CA THR A 227 -11.60 -27.56 26.18
C THR A 227 -11.36 -27.07 27.59
#